data_872766f20fb68b320ad803090ad752fd
#
_entry.id   872766f20fb68b320ad803090ad752fd
#
_cell.length_a   1.000
_cell.length_b   1.000
_cell.length_c   1.000
_cell.angle_alpha   90.00
_cell.angle_beta   90.00
_cell.angle_gamma   90.00
#
_symmetry.space_group_name_H-M   'P 1'
#
loop_
_entity.id
_entity.type
_entity.pdbx_description
1 polymer ?
#
loop_
_entity_poly.entity_id
_entity_poly.type
_entity_poly.pdbx_seq_one_letter_code
_entity_poly.pdbx_strand_id
1 'polypeptide(L)'
;KTKVMKRIALAVLALLICLSSFAQQALGRGSRIVSPQVNEDNSVTFRLVAPKAVKVQVKGDFLPAEGIDSKEVPTIAEMTEKNGVWEYTTKPLASELYSYSFIVDGLKTLDPSNVYINRDVASTMNIFIVGGGCGDYYKVNDVPHGTVSKVWYDSPTLNLTRRMTVY
;
A
#
# COMPACT_ATOMS: atom_id res chain seq x y z
N LYS A 1 19.83 -49.75 -32.09
CA LYS A 1 20.55 -48.51 -31.63
C LYS A 1 19.73 -47.23 -31.86
N THR A 2 19.10 -47.03 -33.02
CA THR A 2 18.34 -45.81 -33.40
C THR A 2 17.13 -45.52 -32.50
N LYS A 3 16.38 -46.50 -32.02
CA LYS A 3 15.22 -46.33 -31.12
C LYS A 3 15.63 -45.87 -29.72
N VAL A 4 16.76 -46.34 -29.22
CA VAL A 4 17.28 -45.97 -27.91
C VAL A 4 17.78 -44.52 -27.96
N MET A 5 18.52 -44.15 -28.98
CA MET A 5 18.97 -42.75 -29.18
C MET A 5 17.82 -41.75 -29.28
N LYS A 6 16.74 -42.10 -29.98
CA LYS A 6 15.55 -41.23 -30.04
C LYS A 6 14.89 -41.05 -28.68
N ARG A 7 14.78 -42.11 -27.86
CA ARG A 7 14.25 -42.04 -26.49
C ARG A 7 15.14 -41.19 -25.58
N ILE A 8 16.44 -41.28 -25.66
CA ILE A 8 17.38 -40.48 -24.91
C ILE A 8 17.27 -39.02 -25.35
N ALA A 9 17.23 -38.72 -26.64
CA ALA A 9 17.07 -37.38 -27.17
C ALA A 9 15.75 -36.75 -26.71
N LEU A 10 14.65 -37.51 -26.67
CA LEU A 10 13.35 -37.02 -26.18
C LEU A 10 13.37 -36.75 -24.68
N ALA A 11 14.03 -37.58 -23.89
CA ALA A 11 14.19 -37.39 -22.45
C ALA A 11 15.05 -36.15 -22.13
N VAL A 12 16.14 -35.94 -22.87
CA VAL A 12 16.99 -34.75 -22.72
C VAL A 12 16.24 -33.47 -23.11
N LEU A 13 15.45 -33.53 -24.20
CA LEU A 13 14.62 -32.39 -24.61
C LEU A 13 13.55 -32.06 -23.56
N ALA A 14 12.88 -33.08 -22.99
CA ALA A 14 11.92 -32.89 -21.92
C ALA A 14 12.58 -32.30 -20.65
N LEU A 15 13.78 -32.74 -20.31
CA LEU A 15 14.55 -32.20 -19.17
C LEU A 15 14.94 -30.74 -19.39
N LEU A 16 15.33 -30.36 -20.61
CA LEU A 16 15.66 -28.99 -20.97
C LEU A 16 14.43 -28.07 -20.91
N ILE A 17 13.24 -28.56 -21.26
CA ILE A 17 11.99 -27.79 -21.17
C ILE A 17 11.60 -27.58 -19.69
N CYS A 18 11.83 -28.57 -18.81
CA CYS A 18 11.57 -28.44 -17.37
C CYS A 18 12.50 -27.42 -16.69
N LEU A 19 13.72 -27.26 -17.18
CA LEU A 19 14.68 -26.28 -16.62
C LEU A 19 14.32 -24.82 -16.94
N SER A 20 13.48 -24.59 -17.94
CA SER A 20 13.03 -23.24 -18.32
C SER A 20 11.70 -22.84 -17.65
N SER A 21 11.13 -23.65 -16.78
CA SER A 21 9.94 -23.32 -16.00
C SER A 21 10.29 -22.33 -14.88
N PHE A 22 10.56 -21.09 -15.20
CA PHE A 22 10.56 -20.00 -14.24
C PHE A 22 9.10 -19.67 -13.86
N ALA A 23 8.43 -20.63 -13.26
CA ALA A 23 7.15 -20.42 -12.60
C ALA A 23 7.35 -19.73 -11.23
N GLN A 24 8.33 -18.84 -11.16
CA GLN A 24 8.55 -18.03 -9.97
C GLN A 24 7.81 -16.71 -10.17
N GLN A 25 7.07 -16.32 -9.13
CA GLN A 25 6.59 -14.95 -9.01
C GLN A 25 7.69 -14.02 -9.47
N ALA A 26 7.42 -13.19 -10.45
CA ALA A 26 8.30 -12.12 -10.86
C ALA A 26 8.50 -11.19 -9.66
N LEU A 27 9.48 -11.51 -8.82
CA LEU A 27 10.03 -10.57 -7.87
C LEU A 27 10.68 -9.50 -8.72
N GLY A 28 9.88 -8.48 -9.07
CA GLY A 28 10.33 -7.37 -9.89
C GLY A 28 11.58 -6.78 -9.29
N ARG A 29 12.71 -6.94 -9.99
CA ARG A 29 13.99 -6.30 -9.66
C ARG A 29 14.01 -4.83 -10.08
N GLY A 30 12.84 -4.19 -10.20
CA GLY A 30 12.74 -2.75 -10.41
C GLY A 30 13.23 -2.00 -9.17
N SER A 31 13.79 -0.80 -9.36
CA SER A 31 14.07 0.12 -8.28
C SER A 31 12.81 0.29 -7.45
N ARG A 32 12.83 -0.18 -6.20
CA ARG A 32 11.69 -0.02 -5.30
C ARG A 32 11.60 1.45 -4.92
N ILE A 33 10.57 2.09 -5.37
CA ILE A 33 10.20 3.41 -4.87
C ILE A 33 9.67 3.22 -3.45
N VAL A 34 10.22 4.01 -2.53
CA VAL A 34 9.73 4.08 -1.15
C VAL A 34 8.67 5.17 -1.08
N SER A 35 7.45 4.78 -0.73
CA SER A 35 6.32 5.68 -0.50
C SER A 35 5.36 5.03 0.52
N PRO A 36 4.93 5.77 1.56
CA PRO A 36 5.49 7.03 2.03
C PRO A 36 6.87 6.82 2.67
N GLN A 37 7.72 7.82 2.60
CA GLN A 37 8.99 7.87 3.32
C GLN A 37 8.89 8.92 4.42
N VAL A 38 8.95 8.50 5.68
CA VAL A 38 9.08 9.41 6.82
C VAL A 38 10.54 9.79 6.94
N ASN A 39 10.84 11.10 6.87
CA ASN A 39 12.18 11.65 6.95
C ASN A 39 12.57 11.90 8.41
N GLU A 40 13.86 12.19 8.66
CA GLU A 40 14.40 12.42 10.01
C GLU A 40 13.77 13.63 10.72
N ASP A 41 13.34 14.63 9.97
CA ASP A 41 12.66 15.83 10.46
C ASP A 41 11.13 15.66 10.63
N ASN A 42 10.62 14.42 10.49
CA ASN A 42 9.20 14.08 10.47
C ASN A 42 8.42 14.65 9.26
N SER A 43 9.08 15.24 8.27
CA SER A 43 8.42 15.43 6.98
C SER A 43 8.18 14.08 6.29
N VAL A 44 7.22 14.03 5.38
CA VAL A 44 6.86 12.77 4.69
C VAL A 44 6.87 12.97 3.21
N THR A 45 7.64 12.14 2.50
CA THR A 45 7.74 12.17 1.05
C THR A 45 6.90 11.04 0.44
N PHE A 46 5.95 11.43 -0.37
CA PHE A 46 5.10 10.53 -1.17
C PHE A 46 5.63 10.46 -2.58
N ARG A 47 5.65 9.25 -3.17
CA ARG A 47 6.11 9.03 -4.54
C ARG A 47 5.17 8.07 -5.27
N LEU A 48 4.89 8.39 -6.53
CA LEU A 48 4.10 7.53 -7.41
C LEU A 48 4.72 7.45 -8.80
N VAL A 49 4.92 6.25 -9.31
CA VAL A 49 5.31 6.04 -10.72
C VAL A 49 4.06 6.11 -11.58
N ALA A 50 3.94 7.19 -12.33
CA ALA A 50 2.83 7.38 -13.27
C ALA A 50 3.30 8.21 -14.49
N PRO A 51 4.15 7.61 -15.35
CA PRO A 51 4.83 8.37 -16.42
C PRO A 51 3.89 8.86 -17.54
N LYS A 52 2.65 8.39 -17.57
CA LYS A 52 1.63 8.81 -18.54
C LYS A 52 0.54 9.69 -17.94
N ALA A 53 0.56 9.90 -16.61
CA ALA A 53 -0.41 10.76 -15.95
C ALA A 53 -0.18 12.23 -16.31
N VAL A 54 -1.25 12.97 -16.50
CA VAL A 54 -1.23 14.42 -16.75
C VAL A 54 -1.23 15.18 -15.42
N LYS A 55 -1.88 14.63 -14.41
CA LYS A 55 -2.02 15.27 -13.10
C LYS A 55 -2.06 14.22 -12.01
N VAL A 56 -1.21 14.40 -10.99
CA VAL A 56 -1.25 13.57 -9.78
C VAL A 56 -1.31 14.46 -8.55
N GLN A 57 -2.16 14.06 -7.61
CA GLN A 57 -2.38 14.75 -6.36
C GLN A 57 -2.33 13.73 -5.22
N VAL A 58 -1.90 14.18 -4.04
CA VAL A 58 -2.06 13.44 -2.79
C VAL A 58 -3.21 14.05 -2.00
N LYS A 59 -4.07 13.20 -1.47
CA LYS A 59 -5.14 13.55 -0.56
C LYS A 59 -4.86 12.90 0.79
N GLY A 60 -4.87 13.69 1.88
CA GLY A 60 -4.60 13.16 3.21
C GLY A 60 -5.09 14.08 4.32
N ASP A 61 -5.31 13.49 5.49
CA ASP A 61 -5.77 14.19 6.71
C ASP A 61 -4.67 15.04 7.38
N PHE A 62 -3.42 14.87 6.95
CA PHE A 62 -2.27 15.67 7.39
C PHE A 62 -2.10 16.99 6.62
N LEU A 63 -2.82 17.18 5.54
CA LEU A 63 -2.77 18.41 4.77
C LEU A 63 -3.66 19.45 5.46
N PRO A 64 -3.14 20.66 5.75
CA PRO A 64 -3.98 21.70 6.33
C PRO A 64 -5.11 22.04 5.37
N ALA A 65 -6.29 22.25 5.93
CA ALA A 65 -7.38 22.86 5.19
C ALA A 65 -6.93 24.29 4.86
N GLU A 66 -6.40 24.54 3.67
CA GLU A 66 -6.03 25.87 3.25
C GLU A 66 -7.30 26.71 3.08
N GLY A 67 -7.56 27.54 4.11
CA GLY A 67 -8.13 28.87 3.94
C GLY A 67 -9.63 29.00 3.73
N ILE A 68 -10.51 28.12 4.16
CA ILE A 68 -11.94 28.40 4.37
C ILE A 68 -12.49 27.41 5.39
N ASP A 69 -13.43 27.87 6.22
CA ASP A 69 -14.18 27.14 7.26
C ASP A 69 -14.15 25.61 7.14
N SER A 70 -13.48 24.97 8.05
CA SER A 70 -12.83 23.66 7.99
C SER A 70 -13.70 22.40 7.79
N LYS A 71 -14.89 22.50 7.27
CA LYS A 71 -15.79 21.35 7.13
C LYS A 71 -15.93 20.76 5.74
N GLU A 72 -15.45 21.41 4.68
CA GLU A 72 -15.72 20.99 3.30
C GLU A 72 -14.55 21.06 2.30
N VAL A 73 -13.34 21.43 2.71
CA VAL A 73 -12.23 21.51 1.76
C VAL A 73 -11.48 20.18 1.71
N PRO A 74 -11.40 19.54 0.54
CA PRO A 74 -10.57 18.35 0.39
C PRO A 74 -9.11 18.73 0.64
N THR A 75 -8.51 18.11 1.62
CA THR A 75 -7.09 18.19 1.96
C THR A 75 -6.27 17.54 0.83
N ILE A 76 -6.05 18.27 -0.27
CA ILE A 76 -5.40 17.80 -1.50
C ILE A 76 -4.21 18.69 -1.81
N ALA A 77 -3.07 18.09 -2.14
CA ALA A 77 -1.89 18.78 -2.65
C ALA A 77 -1.48 18.25 -4.02
N GLU A 78 -1.00 19.16 -4.88
CA GLU A 78 -0.44 18.81 -6.18
C GLU A 78 0.92 18.15 -5.99
N MET A 79 1.19 17.11 -6.76
CA MET A 79 2.51 16.48 -6.84
C MET A 79 3.30 17.02 -8.02
N THR A 80 4.62 17.00 -7.91
CA THR A 80 5.53 17.44 -8.98
C THR A 80 6.11 16.23 -9.70
N GLU A 81 6.08 16.24 -11.03
CA GLU A 81 6.60 15.17 -11.86
C GLU A 81 8.10 15.36 -12.15
N LYS A 82 8.87 14.27 -12.07
CA LYS A 82 10.25 14.20 -12.51
C LYS A 82 10.57 12.79 -13.00
N ASN A 83 10.88 12.65 -14.28
CA ASN A 83 11.27 11.38 -14.93
C ASN A 83 10.24 10.24 -14.73
N GLY A 84 8.96 10.56 -14.84
CA GLY A 84 7.86 9.61 -14.69
C GLY A 84 7.49 9.29 -13.26
N VAL A 85 8.13 9.93 -12.28
CA VAL A 85 7.84 9.81 -10.85
C VAL A 85 7.23 11.11 -10.36
N TRP A 86 6.07 11.02 -9.75
CA TRP A 86 5.40 12.12 -9.07
C TRP A 86 5.81 12.14 -7.61
N GLU A 87 6.15 13.29 -7.08
CA GLU A 87 6.62 13.47 -5.71
C GLU A 87 5.95 14.65 -5.02
N TYR A 88 5.66 14.47 -3.73
CA TYR A 88 5.22 15.53 -2.82
C TYR A 88 5.85 15.30 -1.45
N THR A 89 6.41 16.35 -0.85
CA THR A 89 6.96 16.29 0.51
C THR A 89 6.22 17.29 1.39
N THR A 90 5.75 16.81 2.56
CA THR A 90 5.05 17.63 3.54
C THR A 90 6.03 18.52 4.31
N LYS A 91 5.52 19.50 5.05
CA LYS A 91 6.21 20.03 6.22
C LYS A 91 6.33 18.94 7.29
N PRO A 92 7.21 19.13 8.32
CA PRO A 92 7.23 18.22 9.47
C PRO A 92 5.84 18.03 10.08
N LEU A 93 5.45 16.77 10.29
CA LEU A 93 4.15 16.40 10.85
C LEU A 93 4.28 16.06 12.34
N ALA A 94 3.20 16.22 13.07
CA ALA A 94 3.12 15.72 14.45
C ALA A 94 3.16 14.19 14.47
N SER A 95 3.55 13.62 15.62
CA SER A 95 3.53 12.18 15.81
C SER A 95 2.09 11.67 15.91
N GLU A 96 1.65 10.94 14.88
CA GLU A 96 0.28 10.39 14.78
C GLU A 96 0.21 9.32 13.67
N LEU A 97 -0.94 8.64 13.58
CA LEU A 97 -1.32 7.81 12.44
C LEU A 97 -2.12 8.66 11.45
N TYR A 98 -1.69 8.65 10.20
CA TYR A 98 -2.31 9.43 9.12
C TYR A 98 -2.84 8.54 8.01
N SER A 99 -3.86 9.03 7.32
CA SER A 99 -4.47 8.36 6.17
C SER A 99 -4.27 9.17 4.89
N TYR A 100 -4.08 8.48 3.76
CA TYR A 100 -3.94 9.15 2.46
C TYR A 100 -4.39 8.28 1.28
N SER A 101 -4.51 8.91 0.14
CA SER A 101 -4.69 8.28 -1.17
C SER A 101 -4.13 9.19 -2.25
N PHE A 102 -3.85 8.65 -3.42
CA PHE A 102 -3.54 9.44 -4.60
C PHE A 102 -4.79 9.73 -5.42
N ILE A 103 -4.72 10.80 -6.22
CA ILE A 103 -5.69 11.11 -7.27
C ILE A 103 -4.89 11.25 -8.56
N VAL A 104 -5.07 10.33 -9.49
CA VAL A 104 -4.39 10.28 -10.78
C VAL A 104 -5.41 10.61 -11.86
N ASP A 105 -5.25 11.74 -12.54
CA ASP A 105 -6.14 12.21 -13.60
C ASP A 105 -7.63 12.21 -13.17
N GLY A 106 -7.87 12.55 -11.89
CA GLY A 106 -9.21 12.59 -11.29
C GLY A 106 -9.68 11.27 -10.65
N LEU A 107 -8.95 10.16 -10.83
CA LEU A 107 -9.29 8.88 -10.25
C LEU A 107 -8.57 8.66 -8.92
N LYS A 108 -9.34 8.41 -7.85
CA LYS A 108 -8.77 8.04 -6.55
C LYS A 108 -8.15 6.64 -6.62
N THR A 109 -6.90 6.52 -6.20
CA THR A 109 -6.17 5.25 -6.15
C THR A 109 -5.36 5.11 -4.86
N LEU A 110 -5.07 3.86 -4.49
CA LEU A 110 -4.16 3.56 -3.40
C LEU A 110 -2.71 3.68 -3.87
N ASP A 111 -1.79 3.86 -2.92
CA ASP A 111 -0.36 3.78 -3.17
C ASP A 111 0.06 2.32 -3.35
N PRO A 112 0.54 1.91 -4.53
CA PRO A 112 0.98 0.54 -4.77
C PRO A 112 2.27 0.18 -4.04
N SER A 113 3.00 1.17 -3.52
CA SER A 113 4.24 0.97 -2.77
C SER A 113 4.00 0.81 -1.27
N ASN A 114 2.78 1.05 -0.79
CA ASN A 114 2.40 0.93 0.61
C ASN A 114 1.36 -0.18 0.82
N VAL A 115 1.74 -1.21 1.58
CA VAL A 115 0.84 -2.33 1.90
C VAL A 115 -0.10 -2.06 3.08
N TYR A 116 0.16 -1.00 3.84
CA TYR A 116 -0.66 -0.65 4.99
C TYR A 116 -1.89 0.13 4.55
N ILE A 117 -3.04 -0.48 4.76
CA ILE A 117 -4.34 0.09 4.41
C ILE A 117 -5.28 0.06 5.60
N ASN A 118 -6.08 1.09 5.72
CA ASN A 118 -7.27 1.11 6.55
C ASN A 118 -8.51 0.99 5.65
N ARG A 119 -9.41 0.09 6.03
CA ARG A 119 -10.70 -0.08 5.38
C ARG A 119 -11.80 0.33 6.34
N ASP A 120 -12.47 1.38 5.99
CA ASP A 120 -13.70 1.84 6.61
C ASP A 120 -14.92 1.20 5.91
N VAL A 121 -16.13 1.53 6.38
CA VAL A 121 -17.40 0.99 5.85
C VAL A 121 -17.51 1.17 4.33
N ALA A 122 -17.15 2.34 3.82
CA ALA A 122 -17.33 2.72 2.42
C ALA A 122 -16.04 3.10 1.69
N SER A 123 -14.91 3.13 2.35
CA SER A 123 -13.66 3.61 1.76
C SER A 123 -12.45 2.78 2.17
N THR A 124 -11.44 2.83 1.33
CA THR A 124 -10.12 2.27 1.61
C THR A 124 -9.09 3.36 1.39
N MET A 125 -8.14 3.49 2.33
CA MET A 125 -7.05 4.45 2.29
C MET A 125 -5.76 3.79 2.72
N ASN A 126 -4.63 4.28 2.25
CA ASN A 126 -3.34 3.92 2.82
C ASN A 126 -3.13 4.66 4.14
N ILE A 127 -2.32 4.08 5.01
CA ILE A 127 -1.95 4.68 6.29
C ILE A 127 -0.44 4.70 6.45
N PHE A 128 0.05 5.66 7.24
CA PHE A 128 1.43 5.69 7.71
C PHE A 128 1.48 6.28 9.12
N ILE A 129 2.59 6.07 9.81
CA ILE A 129 2.78 6.48 11.19
C ILE A 129 4.01 7.37 11.25
N VAL A 130 3.86 8.55 11.85
CA VAL A 130 4.97 9.41 12.27
C VAL A 130 5.22 9.14 13.75
N GLY A 131 6.40 8.64 14.09
CA GLY A 131 6.78 8.28 15.46
C GLY A 131 7.21 9.46 16.32
N GLY A 132 7.68 9.15 17.54
CA GLY A 132 8.18 10.14 18.48
C GLY A 132 7.10 10.77 19.38
N GLY A 133 6.00 10.07 19.61
CA GLY A 133 4.87 10.51 20.45
C GLY A 133 3.67 9.60 20.34
N CYS A 134 2.47 10.14 20.11
CA CYS A 134 1.23 9.36 20.02
C CYS A 134 1.28 8.28 18.92
N GLY A 135 1.98 8.51 17.81
CA GLY A 135 2.18 7.53 16.76
C GLY A 135 2.87 6.25 17.23
N ASP A 136 3.63 6.29 18.31
CA ASP A 136 4.33 5.11 18.81
C ASP A 136 3.38 4.09 19.45
N TYR A 137 2.17 4.47 19.84
CA TYR A 137 1.14 3.54 20.32
C TYR A 137 0.66 2.56 19.23
N TYR A 138 0.81 2.90 17.97
CA TYR A 138 0.45 2.03 16.84
C TYR A 138 1.55 1.07 16.42
N LYS A 139 2.76 1.22 16.98
CA LYS A 139 3.90 0.33 16.72
C LYS A 139 3.81 -0.93 17.57
N VAL A 140 4.58 -1.93 17.18
CA VAL A 140 4.80 -3.09 18.05
C VAL A 140 5.63 -2.64 19.25
N ASN A 141 5.03 -2.73 20.44
CA ASN A 141 5.66 -2.40 21.71
C ASN A 141 6.00 -3.67 22.49
N ASP A 142 7.00 -3.63 23.33
CA ASP A 142 7.38 -4.73 24.23
C ASP A 142 6.47 -4.75 25.46
N VAL A 143 5.25 -5.24 25.23
CA VAL A 143 4.20 -5.38 26.24
C VAL A 143 3.51 -6.73 26.08
N PRO A 144 2.86 -7.28 27.13
CA PRO A 144 2.06 -8.48 26.97
C PRO A 144 0.97 -8.28 25.91
N HIS A 145 0.92 -9.21 24.96
CA HIS A 145 -0.06 -9.17 23.88
C HIS A 145 -1.21 -10.13 24.14
N GLY A 146 -2.42 -9.69 23.83
CA GLY A 146 -3.61 -10.53 23.84
C GLY A 146 -3.77 -11.33 22.54
N THR A 147 -4.89 -12.01 22.42
CA THR A 147 -5.26 -12.77 21.24
C THR A 147 -6.41 -12.09 20.50
N VAL A 148 -6.28 -11.91 19.21
CA VAL A 148 -7.37 -11.42 18.36
C VAL A 148 -8.06 -12.61 17.71
N SER A 149 -9.32 -12.82 18.02
CA SER A 149 -10.15 -13.89 17.47
C SER A 149 -11.13 -13.34 16.44
N LYS A 150 -11.32 -14.09 15.34
CA LYS A 150 -12.37 -13.82 14.35
C LYS A 150 -13.46 -14.84 14.51
N VAL A 151 -14.61 -14.43 15.04
CA VAL A 151 -15.72 -15.30 15.38
C VAL A 151 -16.87 -15.08 14.41
N TRP A 152 -17.37 -16.19 13.84
CA TRP A 152 -18.59 -16.17 13.05
C TRP A 152 -19.79 -16.39 13.96
N TYR A 153 -20.85 -15.65 13.70
CA TYR A 153 -22.12 -15.79 14.45
C TYR A 153 -23.30 -15.51 13.54
N ASP A 154 -24.42 -16.15 13.85
CA ASP A 154 -25.68 -15.87 13.18
C ASP A 154 -26.37 -14.69 13.87
N SER A 155 -26.77 -13.70 13.08
CA SER A 155 -27.50 -12.53 13.54
C SER A 155 -28.99 -12.71 13.25
N PRO A 156 -29.82 -13.04 14.24
CA PRO A 156 -31.27 -13.25 14.01
C PRO A 156 -31.97 -11.98 13.52
N THR A 157 -31.57 -10.82 14.06
CA THR A 157 -32.16 -9.51 13.69
C THR A 157 -31.89 -9.15 12.23
N LEU A 158 -30.74 -9.52 11.68
CA LEU A 158 -30.36 -9.19 10.30
C LEU A 158 -30.57 -10.37 9.35
N ASN A 159 -30.94 -11.53 9.90
CA ASN A 159 -31.12 -12.79 9.17
C ASN A 159 -29.94 -13.14 8.27
N LEU A 160 -28.71 -13.02 8.79
CA LEU A 160 -27.48 -13.35 8.07
C LEU A 160 -26.35 -13.72 9.04
N THR A 161 -25.43 -14.55 8.57
CA THR A 161 -24.19 -14.89 9.27
C THR A 161 -23.19 -13.75 9.14
N ARG A 162 -22.61 -13.32 10.24
CA ARG A 162 -21.65 -12.22 10.33
C ARG A 162 -20.37 -12.67 11.00
N ARG A 163 -19.34 -11.89 10.85
CA ARG A 163 -18.05 -12.09 11.52
C ARG A 163 -17.74 -10.86 12.40
N MET A 164 -17.33 -11.13 13.63
CA MET A 164 -16.79 -10.10 14.53
C MET A 164 -15.32 -10.38 14.83
N THR A 165 -14.61 -9.34 15.19
CA THR A 165 -13.25 -9.43 15.73
C THR A 165 -13.33 -9.13 17.21
N VAL A 166 -12.78 -10.04 18.03
CA VAL A 166 -12.78 -9.95 19.49
C VAL A 166 -11.33 -9.95 19.96
N TYR A 167 -10.99 -9.02 20.83
CA TYR A 167 -9.71 -8.94 21.55
C TYR A 167 -9.90 -9.30 23.02
#